data_784f38808fff4268bebcfbe89fc1e6eb
#
_entry.id   784f38808fff4268bebcfbe89fc1e6eb
#
_cell.length_a   1.000
_cell.length_b   1.000
_cell.length_c   1.000
_cell.angle_alpha   90.00
_cell.angle_beta   90.00
_cell.angle_gamma   90.00
#
_symmetry.space_group_name_H-M   'P 1'
#
loop_
_entity.id
_entity.type
_entity.pdbx_description
1 polymer ?
#
loop_
_entity_poly.entity_id
_entity_poly.type
_entity_poly.pdbx_seq_one_letter_code
_entity_poly.pdbx_strand_id
1 'polypeptide(L)'
;MNVKKLVCSIISLSLLVNCGIAALPVSASAVDTDTEIYVSPDGNDSNSGSSESPFKTLERAKAEVRVHNSNMSGNIIVNIASGVYYMDNTLEFTQADSGTNGFSVIYRGITDENGNSPIVSGGVDISDNWELYDESLNIYKHENIDWSFRQLYTNNDRAIRAR
;
A
#
# COMPACT_ATOMS: atom_id res chain seq x y z
N MET A 1 -66.15 16.69 56.17
CA MET A 1 -66.22 18.17 56.13
C MET A 1 -65.59 18.63 54.86
N ASN A 2 -66.39 19.22 53.99
CA ASN A 2 -66.14 19.44 52.55
C ASN A 2 -65.13 20.58 52.29
N VAL A 3 -64.14 20.36 51.45
CA VAL A 3 -63.34 21.41 50.87
C VAL A 3 -63.57 21.40 49.35
N LYS A 4 -64.20 22.45 48.88
CA LYS A 4 -64.64 22.65 47.51
C LYS A 4 -63.45 22.88 46.60
N LYS A 5 -63.48 22.18 45.43
CA LYS A 5 -62.58 22.36 44.29
C LYS A 5 -62.80 23.78 43.71
N LEU A 6 -61.72 24.53 43.64
CA LEU A 6 -61.63 25.74 42.84
C LEU A 6 -60.90 25.41 41.54
N VAL A 7 -61.64 25.32 40.43
CA VAL A 7 -61.07 25.17 39.08
C VAL A 7 -60.79 26.56 38.55
N CYS A 8 -59.53 26.93 38.47
CA CYS A 8 -59.11 28.15 37.79
C CYS A 8 -58.69 27.79 36.37
N SER A 9 -59.55 28.16 35.40
CA SER A 9 -59.27 28.01 34.01
C SER A 9 -58.38 29.15 33.56
N ILE A 10 -57.10 28.89 33.31
CA ILE A 10 -56.17 29.82 32.70
C ILE A 10 -56.15 29.53 31.20
N ILE A 11 -56.81 30.37 30.42
CA ILE A 11 -56.69 30.37 28.96
C ILE A 11 -55.30 30.99 28.63
N SER A 12 -54.34 30.15 28.33
CA SER A 12 -53.02 30.54 27.83
C SER A 12 -53.16 30.71 26.30
N LEU A 13 -53.16 31.97 25.86
CA LEU A 13 -53.03 32.34 24.46
C LEU A 13 -51.60 32.07 24.01
N SER A 14 -51.33 30.89 23.47
CA SER A 14 -50.02 30.55 22.87
C SER A 14 -49.88 31.24 21.53
N LEU A 15 -49.11 32.31 21.48
CA LEU A 15 -48.65 32.95 20.25
C LEU A 15 -47.64 32.01 19.60
N LEU A 16 -48.04 31.29 18.54
CA LEU A 16 -47.15 30.49 17.72
C LEU A 16 -46.26 31.41 16.88
N VAL A 17 -45.11 31.74 17.42
CA VAL A 17 -43.98 32.30 16.64
C VAL A 17 -43.43 31.14 15.82
N ASN A 18 -43.87 31.01 14.60
CA ASN A 18 -43.30 30.12 13.63
C ASN A 18 -41.97 30.70 13.13
N CYS A 19 -40.90 30.50 13.93
CA CYS A 19 -39.53 30.80 13.52
C CYS A 19 -39.11 29.70 12.54
N GLY A 20 -39.28 29.97 11.23
CA GLY A 20 -38.78 29.11 10.18
C GLY A 20 -37.24 29.06 10.28
N ILE A 21 -36.75 28.08 11.01
CA ILE A 21 -35.32 27.70 10.92
C ILE A 21 -35.13 27.08 9.55
N ALA A 22 -34.68 27.88 8.59
CA ALA A 22 -34.16 27.37 7.36
C ALA A 22 -32.96 26.45 7.71
N ALA A 23 -33.16 25.14 7.70
CA ALA A 23 -32.08 24.19 7.80
C ALA A 23 -31.16 24.42 6.59
N LEU A 24 -30.04 25.08 6.81
CA LEU A 24 -28.98 25.13 5.82
C LEU A 24 -28.55 23.68 5.56
N PRO A 25 -28.45 23.26 4.31
CA PRO A 25 -27.90 21.95 4.02
C PRO A 25 -26.47 21.94 4.54
N VAL A 26 -26.22 21.17 5.60
CA VAL A 26 -24.86 20.81 5.99
C VAL A 26 -24.36 19.91 4.86
N SER A 27 -23.61 20.48 3.93
CA SER A 27 -22.80 19.69 3.02
C SER A 27 -21.84 18.89 3.90
N ALA A 28 -22.16 17.60 4.09
CA ALA A 28 -21.18 16.67 4.60
C ALA A 28 -20.03 16.68 3.59
N SER A 29 -18.93 17.34 3.91
CA SER A 29 -17.68 17.16 3.17
C SER A 29 -17.40 15.66 3.22
N ALA A 30 -17.34 15.02 2.07
CA ALA A 30 -16.84 13.66 1.99
C ALA A 30 -15.46 13.68 2.66
N VAL A 31 -15.29 12.87 3.67
CA VAL A 31 -13.96 12.66 4.27
C VAL A 31 -13.17 11.91 3.22
N ASP A 32 -12.14 12.54 2.68
CA ASP A 32 -11.19 11.89 1.79
C ASP A 32 -10.55 10.75 2.59
N THR A 33 -10.84 9.52 2.18
CA THR A 33 -10.31 8.33 2.85
C THR A 33 -9.30 7.69 1.92
N ASP A 34 -8.02 7.82 2.26
CA ASP A 34 -6.94 7.16 1.53
C ASP A 34 -7.07 5.63 1.65
N THR A 35 -6.81 4.95 0.55
CA THR A 35 -6.73 3.49 0.50
C THR A 35 -5.27 3.09 0.62
N GLU A 36 -4.94 2.26 1.61
CA GLU A 36 -3.58 1.77 1.81
C GLU A 36 -3.45 0.32 1.38
N ILE A 37 -2.41 0.03 0.59
CA ILE A 37 -2.02 -1.29 0.12
C ILE A 37 -0.59 -1.54 0.59
N TYR A 38 -0.32 -2.73 1.12
CA TYR A 38 0.99 -3.08 1.67
C TYR A 38 1.64 -4.21 0.88
N VAL A 39 2.95 -4.06 0.64
CA VAL A 39 3.80 -5.04 -0.05
C VAL A 39 5.00 -5.34 0.82
N SER A 40 5.34 -6.62 0.96
CA SER A 40 6.51 -7.09 1.73
C SER A 40 7.13 -8.31 1.03
N PRO A 41 8.47 -8.47 1.02
CA PRO A 41 9.10 -9.69 0.49
C PRO A 41 8.61 -10.97 1.18
N ASP A 42 8.23 -10.86 2.47
CA ASP A 42 7.67 -11.96 3.27
C ASP A 42 6.15 -12.13 3.09
N GLY A 43 5.53 -11.33 2.22
CA GLY A 43 4.09 -11.37 1.96
C GLY A 43 3.67 -12.54 1.08
N ASN A 44 2.40 -12.53 0.70
CA ASN A 44 1.82 -13.52 -0.21
C ASN A 44 0.79 -12.84 -1.11
N ASP A 45 0.82 -13.11 -2.42
CA ASP A 45 -0.09 -12.49 -3.39
C ASP A 45 -1.55 -12.96 -3.28
N SER A 46 -1.80 -14.00 -2.48
CA SER A 46 -3.15 -14.43 -2.09
C SER A 46 -3.72 -13.67 -0.88
N ASN A 47 -2.93 -12.83 -0.23
CA ASN A 47 -3.35 -12.01 0.91
C ASN A 47 -4.27 -10.87 0.47
N SER A 48 -4.77 -10.12 1.47
CA SER A 48 -5.66 -8.96 1.27
C SER A 48 -4.94 -7.66 0.91
N GLY A 49 -3.62 -7.58 1.09
CA GLY A 49 -2.84 -6.35 0.91
C GLY A 49 -2.93 -5.38 2.10
N SER A 50 -3.44 -5.82 3.25
CA SER A 50 -3.41 -5.03 4.49
C SER A 50 -2.02 -5.04 5.15
N SER A 51 -1.81 -4.21 6.18
CA SER A 51 -0.55 -4.18 6.93
C SER A 51 -0.21 -5.51 7.61
N GLU A 52 -1.23 -6.25 8.08
CA GLU A 52 -1.06 -7.57 8.71
C GLU A 52 -0.96 -8.71 7.69
N SER A 53 -1.39 -8.49 6.47
CA SER A 53 -1.45 -9.49 5.40
C SER A 53 -1.03 -8.87 4.06
N PRO A 54 0.25 -8.47 3.91
CA PRO A 54 0.74 -7.77 2.74
C PRO A 54 0.82 -8.69 1.51
N PHE A 55 0.78 -8.09 0.33
CA PHE A 55 1.15 -8.75 -0.91
C PHE A 55 2.65 -9.03 -0.95
N LYS A 56 3.07 -9.96 -1.79
CA LYS A 56 4.48 -10.28 -2.02
C LYS A 56 5.08 -9.44 -3.15
N THR A 57 4.33 -9.23 -4.23
CA THR A 57 4.85 -8.63 -5.45
C THR A 57 4.27 -7.25 -5.76
N LEU A 58 5.06 -6.43 -6.45
CA LEU A 58 4.62 -5.12 -6.93
C LEU A 58 3.57 -5.24 -8.04
N GLU A 59 3.64 -6.32 -8.83
CA GLU A 59 2.66 -6.65 -9.86
C GLU A 59 1.27 -6.87 -9.26
N ARG A 60 1.22 -7.62 -8.14
CA ARG A 60 -0.04 -7.87 -7.44
C ARG A 60 -0.60 -6.58 -6.85
N ALA A 61 0.24 -5.75 -6.24
CA ALA A 61 -0.18 -4.46 -5.72
C ALA A 61 -0.70 -3.54 -6.82
N LYS A 62 -0.03 -3.49 -7.97
CA LYS A 62 -0.51 -2.75 -9.15
C LYS A 62 -1.86 -3.26 -9.65
N ALA A 63 -2.08 -4.57 -9.65
CA ALA A 63 -3.37 -5.14 -10.01
C ALA A 63 -4.47 -4.71 -9.02
N GLU A 64 -4.16 -4.63 -7.72
CA GLU A 64 -5.10 -4.15 -6.70
C GLU A 64 -5.41 -2.64 -6.85
N VAL A 65 -4.41 -1.83 -7.18
CA VAL A 65 -4.63 -0.40 -7.50
C VAL A 65 -5.71 -0.24 -8.57
N ARG A 66 -5.69 -1.06 -9.63
CA ARG A 66 -6.67 -1.01 -10.72
C ARG A 66 -8.09 -1.39 -10.29
N VAL A 67 -8.26 -2.12 -9.19
CA VAL A 67 -9.58 -2.43 -8.63
C VAL A 67 -10.19 -1.17 -8.01
N HIS A 68 -9.36 -0.31 -7.41
CA HIS A 68 -9.78 0.84 -6.62
C HIS A 68 -9.74 2.17 -7.36
N ASN A 69 -8.91 2.31 -8.41
CA ASN A 69 -8.64 3.61 -9.01
C ASN A 69 -9.73 4.14 -9.96
N SER A 70 -10.75 3.36 -10.31
CA SER A 70 -11.81 3.79 -11.24
C SER A 70 -12.75 4.85 -10.64
N ASN A 71 -12.87 4.90 -9.31
CA ASN A 71 -13.75 5.86 -8.62
C ASN A 71 -13.15 6.23 -7.25
N MET A 72 -12.04 6.95 -7.26
CA MET A 72 -11.30 7.31 -6.05
C MET A 72 -12.04 8.39 -5.24
N SER A 73 -12.05 8.25 -3.92
CA SER A 73 -12.52 9.23 -2.92
C SER A 73 -11.41 9.65 -1.95
N GLY A 74 -10.17 9.28 -2.20
CA GLY A 74 -8.94 9.59 -1.51
C GLY A 74 -7.78 9.06 -2.34
N ASN A 75 -6.54 9.25 -1.90
CA ASN A 75 -5.37 8.70 -2.57
C ASN A 75 -5.29 7.18 -2.38
N ILE A 76 -4.63 6.49 -3.31
CA ILE A 76 -4.22 5.11 -3.13
C ILE A 76 -2.72 5.12 -2.82
N ILE A 77 -2.34 4.59 -1.66
CA ILE A 77 -0.96 4.58 -1.19
C ILE A 77 -0.48 3.12 -1.13
N VAL A 78 0.47 2.78 -2.00
CA VAL A 78 1.15 1.49 -1.97
C VAL A 78 2.40 1.61 -1.11
N ASN A 79 2.35 1.03 0.07
CA ASN A 79 3.41 0.99 1.06
C ASN A 79 4.31 -0.22 0.79
N ILE A 80 5.57 0.03 0.40
CA ILE A 80 6.54 -1.00 0.05
C ILE A 80 7.52 -1.15 1.21
N ALA A 81 7.47 -2.26 1.92
CA ALA A 81 8.36 -2.55 3.04
C ALA A 81 9.82 -2.71 2.58
N SER A 82 10.77 -2.52 3.50
CA SER A 82 12.18 -2.77 3.24
C SER A 82 12.43 -4.22 2.79
N GLY A 83 13.46 -4.42 1.99
CA GLY A 83 13.88 -5.70 1.45
C GLY A 83 14.11 -5.65 -0.05
N VAL A 84 14.44 -6.79 -0.66
CA VAL A 84 14.74 -6.88 -2.08
C VAL A 84 13.56 -7.51 -2.83
N TYR A 85 13.12 -6.83 -3.86
CA TYR A 85 12.06 -7.28 -4.78
C TYR A 85 12.68 -7.60 -6.13
N TYR A 86 12.83 -8.88 -6.42
CA TYR A 86 13.31 -9.34 -7.73
C TYR A 86 12.15 -9.32 -8.73
N MET A 87 12.39 -8.69 -9.88
CA MET A 87 11.40 -8.52 -10.93
C MET A 87 11.68 -9.51 -12.06
N ASP A 88 10.82 -10.49 -12.24
CA ASP A 88 10.92 -11.45 -13.34
C ASP A 88 10.58 -10.82 -14.69
N ASN A 89 9.72 -9.80 -14.67
CA ASN A 89 9.27 -9.09 -15.85
C ASN A 89 9.30 -7.57 -15.64
N THR A 90 9.23 -6.83 -16.72
CA THR A 90 9.11 -5.37 -16.68
C THR A 90 7.77 -4.96 -16.05
N LEU A 91 7.82 -4.14 -15.01
CA LEU A 91 6.63 -3.52 -14.42
C LEU A 91 6.25 -2.27 -15.23
N GLU A 92 5.31 -2.43 -16.15
CA GLU A 92 4.84 -1.34 -16.99
C GLU A 92 3.66 -0.60 -16.34
N PHE A 93 3.77 0.71 -16.25
CA PHE A 93 2.68 1.58 -15.83
C PHE A 93 2.05 2.24 -17.06
N THR A 94 0.73 2.25 -17.10
CA THR A 94 -0.07 2.82 -18.17
C THR A 94 -1.08 3.81 -17.61
N GLN A 95 -1.86 4.44 -18.47
CA GLN A 95 -2.96 5.31 -18.04
C GLN A 95 -3.96 4.58 -17.11
N ALA A 96 -4.12 3.26 -17.27
CA ALA A 96 -4.98 2.46 -16.41
C ALA A 96 -4.48 2.35 -14.95
N ASP A 97 -3.25 2.73 -14.68
CA ASP A 97 -2.64 2.73 -13.34
C ASP A 97 -2.65 4.13 -12.70
N SER A 98 -3.24 5.11 -13.36
CA SER A 98 -3.32 6.50 -12.90
C SER A 98 -4.45 6.72 -11.91
N GLY A 99 -4.31 7.75 -11.09
CA GLY A 99 -5.37 8.22 -10.21
C GLY A 99 -6.54 8.87 -10.97
N THR A 100 -7.70 8.94 -10.34
CA THR A 100 -8.93 9.56 -10.86
C THR A 100 -9.51 10.56 -9.87
N ASN A 101 -10.47 11.35 -10.29
CA ASN A 101 -11.19 12.32 -9.46
C ASN A 101 -10.29 13.35 -8.74
N GLY A 102 -9.09 13.63 -9.27
CA GLY A 102 -8.14 14.56 -8.65
C GLY A 102 -7.24 13.93 -7.58
N PHE A 103 -7.38 12.64 -7.28
CA PHE A 103 -6.53 11.90 -6.36
C PHE A 103 -5.37 11.21 -7.06
N SER A 104 -4.36 10.83 -6.29
CA SER A 104 -3.12 10.25 -6.79
C SER A 104 -2.95 8.80 -6.34
N VAL A 105 -2.27 8.01 -7.18
CA VAL A 105 -1.70 6.71 -6.80
C VAL A 105 -0.24 6.93 -6.43
N ILE A 106 0.15 6.58 -5.20
CA ILE A 106 1.46 6.87 -4.61
C ILE A 106 2.13 5.56 -4.24
N TYR A 107 3.29 5.26 -4.83
CA TYR A 107 4.16 4.16 -4.41
C TYR A 107 5.22 4.71 -3.46
N ARG A 108 5.22 4.24 -2.22
CA ARG A 108 6.06 4.77 -1.13
C ARG A 108 6.88 3.65 -0.51
N GLY A 109 8.21 3.79 -0.57
CA GLY A 109 9.12 2.92 0.17
C GLY A 109 9.08 3.25 1.67
N ILE A 110 9.00 2.21 2.49
CA ILE A 110 9.10 2.31 3.96
C ILE A 110 10.47 1.78 4.37
N THR A 111 11.23 2.62 5.06
CA THR A 111 12.52 2.26 5.63
C THR A 111 12.31 1.50 6.95
N ASP A 112 13.06 0.43 7.17
CA ASP A 112 13.01 -0.33 8.42
C ASP A 112 13.75 0.38 9.58
N GLU A 113 13.72 -0.23 10.76
CA GLU A 113 14.37 0.30 11.97
C GLU A 113 15.90 0.41 11.84
N ASN A 114 16.51 -0.32 10.91
CA ASN A 114 17.94 -0.30 10.63
C ASN A 114 18.33 0.72 9.56
N GLY A 115 17.36 1.42 8.98
CA GLY A 115 17.57 2.41 7.93
C GLY A 115 17.61 1.81 6.51
N ASN A 116 17.24 0.54 6.33
CA ASN A 116 17.20 -0.08 5.01
C ASN A 116 15.92 0.31 4.27
N SER A 117 16.06 0.71 3.02
CA SER A 117 14.95 1.01 2.12
C SER A 117 14.65 -0.19 1.21
N PRO A 118 13.44 -0.28 0.61
CA PRO A 118 13.16 -1.30 -0.39
C PRO A 118 14.06 -1.13 -1.62
N ILE A 119 14.50 -2.26 -2.15
CA ILE A 119 15.33 -2.33 -3.37
C ILE A 119 14.54 -3.10 -4.42
N VAL A 120 14.26 -2.47 -5.55
CA VAL A 120 13.67 -3.15 -6.72
C VAL A 120 14.80 -3.54 -7.66
N SER A 121 14.96 -4.83 -7.91
CA SER A 121 16.06 -5.40 -8.69
C SER A 121 15.54 -6.15 -9.92
N GLY A 122 16.09 -5.82 -11.09
CA GLY A 122 15.93 -6.63 -12.31
C GLY A 122 16.96 -7.76 -12.44
N GLY A 123 17.74 -8.03 -11.38
CA GLY A 123 18.69 -9.14 -11.31
C GLY A 123 18.02 -10.45 -10.94
N VAL A 124 18.74 -11.54 -11.15
CA VAL A 124 18.36 -12.87 -10.67
C VAL A 124 19.18 -13.16 -9.42
N ASP A 125 18.52 -13.61 -8.36
CA ASP A 125 19.20 -14.07 -7.15
C ASP A 125 19.87 -15.42 -7.41
N ILE A 126 21.17 -15.48 -7.18
CA ILE A 126 21.98 -16.69 -7.28
C ILE A 126 22.73 -16.96 -5.98
N SER A 127 22.20 -16.50 -4.86
CA SER A 127 22.83 -16.66 -3.53
C SER A 127 22.91 -18.12 -3.07
N ASP A 128 21.99 -18.96 -3.56
CA ASP A 128 21.93 -20.38 -3.22
C ASP A 128 22.82 -21.25 -4.14
N ASN A 129 23.06 -22.50 -3.74
CA ASN A 129 23.72 -23.54 -4.54
C ASN A 129 25.19 -23.28 -4.89
N TRP A 130 25.90 -22.51 -4.08
CA TRP A 130 27.35 -22.36 -4.19
C TRP A 130 28.07 -23.51 -3.49
N GLU A 131 28.96 -24.18 -4.21
CA GLU A 131 29.77 -25.28 -3.71
C GLU A 131 31.25 -24.90 -3.67
N LEU A 132 31.97 -25.32 -2.62
CA LEU A 132 33.42 -25.16 -2.56
C LEU A 132 34.06 -26.10 -3.60
N TYR A 133 34.71 -25.52 -4.59
CA TYR A 133 35.35 -26.24 -5.68
C TYR A 133 36.83 -26.56 -5.42
N ASP A 134 37.56 -25.59 -4.88
CA ASP A 134 38.97 -25.74 -4.52
C ASP A 134 39.20 -25.06 -3.16
N GLU A 135 39.46 -25.88 -2.16
CA GLU A 135 39.72 -25.42 -0.77
C GLU A 135 41.02 -24.65 -0.66
N SER A 136 42.07 -25.06 -1.39
CA SER A 136 43.38 -24.42 -1.31
C SER A 136 43.40 -23.00 -1.88
N LEU A 137 42.56 -22.74 -2.85
CA LEU A 137 42.43 -21.45 -3.52
C LEU A 137 41.16 -20.69 -3.10
N ASN A 138 40.33 -21.29 -2.21
CA ASN A 138 39.02 -20.74 -1.79
C ASN A 138 38.12 -20.39 -2.98
N ILE A 139 38.05 -21.30 -3.95
CA ILE A 139 37.23 -21.13 -5.16
C ILE A 139 35.89 -21.81 -4.94
N TYR A 140 34.82 -21.08 -5.18
CA TYR A 140 33.44 -21.58 -5.20
C TYR A 140 32.93 -21.65 -6.64
N LYS A 141 32.09 -22.64 -6.92
CA LYS A 141 31.34 -22.75 -8.16
C LYS A 141 29.84 -22.73 -7.88
N HIS A 142 29.09 -22.21 -8.80
CA HIS A 142 27.64 -22.33 -8.84
C HIS A 142 27.27 -23.24 -10.02
N GLU A 143 26.54 -24.32 -9.74
CA GLU A 143 26.01 -25.20 -10.76
C GLU A 143 24.61 -24.76 -11.20
N ASN A 144 24.18 -25.22 -12.37
CA ASN A 144 22.84 -24.97 -12.94
C ASN A 144 22.56 -23.51 -13.39
N ILE A 145 23.59 -22.77 -13.78
CA ILE A 145 23.38 -21.53 -14.54
C ILE A 145 23.47 -21.90 -16.04
N ASP A 146 22.32 -21.98 -16.68
CA ASP A 146 22.18 -22.33 -18.10
C ASP A 146 22.05 -21.12 -19.04
N TRP A 147 22.15 -19.91 -18.45
CA TRP A 147 22.06 -18.62 -19.13
C TRP A 147 23.34 -17.81 -18.96
N SER A 148 23.59 -16.88 -19.88
CA SER A 148 24.76 -15.99 -19.81
C SER A 148 24.42 -14.66 -19.18
N PHE A 149 25.30 -14.18 -18.31
CA PHE A 149 25.19 -12.85 -17.70
C PHE A 149 26.46 -12.03 -17.90
N ARG A 150 26.33 -10.72 -17.89
CA ARG A 150 27.45 -9.79 -18.08
C ARG A 150 28.00 -9.25 -16.78
N GLN A 151 27.21 -9.24 -15.73
CA GLN A 151 27.54 -8.62 -14.46
C GLN A 151 27.11 -9.56 -13.32
N LEU A 152 27.96 -9.67 -12.34
CA LEU A 152 27.70 -10.32 -11.07
C LEU A 152 27.89 -9.27 -9.97
N TYR A 153 26.98 -9.27 -9.01
CA TYR A 153 27.06 -8.41 -7.83
C TYR A 153 27.15 -9.27 -6.58
N THR A 154 27.98 -8.83 -5.63
CA THR A 154 28.05 -9.40 -4.29
C THR A 154 28.06 -8.25 -3.28
N ASN A 155 27.20 -8.32 -2.27
CA ASN A 155 27.03 -7.25 -1.27
C ASN A 155 26.83 -5.85 -1.89
N ASN A 156 26.03 -5.76 -2.96
CA ASN A 156 25.77 -4.57 -3.76
C ASN A 156 26.97 -4.03 -4.56
N ASP A 157 28.12 -4.68 -4.51
CA ASP A 157 29.30 -4.31 -5.29
C ASP A 157 29.41 -5.20 -6.54
N ARG A 158 29.78 -4.57 -7.65
CA ARG A 158 29.99 -5.29 -8.90
C ARG A 158 31.30 -6.12 -8.82
N ALA A 159 31.17 -7.42 -8.97
CA ALA A 159 32.30 -8.32 -9.00
C ALA A 159 33.21 -8.07 -10.22
N ILE A 160 34.54 -8.19 -10.01
CA ILE A 160 35.53 -8.09 -11.06
C ILE A 160 35.58 -9.42 -11.81
N ARG A 161 35.33 -9.37 -13.12
CA ARG A 161 35.42 -10.55 -13.97
C ARG A 161 36.88 -10.96 -14.13
N ALA A 162 37.21 -12.22 -13.82
CA ALA A 162 38.51 -12.81 -14.12
C ALA A 162 38.73 -12.84 -15.66
N ARG A 163 39.95 -12.57 -16.07
CA ARG A 163 40.39 -12.62 -17.48
C ARG A 163 41.38 -13.75 -17.67
#